data_2b3c7e2d6b36dfc369fc3263a5e5d472
#
_entry.id   2b3c7e2d6b36dfc369fc3263a5e5d472
#
_cell.length_a   1.000
_cell.length_b   1.000
_cell.length_c   1.000
_cell.angle_alpha   90.00
_cell.angle_beta   90.00
_cell.angle_gamma   90.00
#
_symmetry.space_group_name_H-M   'P 1'
#
loop_
_entity.id
_entity.type
_entity.pdbx_description
1 polymer ?
#
loop_
_entity_poly.entity_id
_entity_poly.type
_entity_poly.pdbx_seq_one_letter_code
_entity_poly.pdbx_strand_id
1 'polypeptide(L)'
;VRSSAASDVYKRQEQIYKRPVFVTDYPKEIKAFYMKLNEDGKTVAAVDCLVPGIGEIIGGSQREDDYDKLLARIQDMGLKEEDYKFYLDLRKYGSARHAGFGLGFERCVMYLTGMANIRDVIPFPRTVNNCEL
;
A
#
# COMPACT_ATOMS: atom_id res chain seq x y z
N VAL A 1 5.73 13.89 -11.07
CA VAL A 1 5.62 12.67 -11.89
C VAL A 1 4.95 11.53 -11.12
N ARG A 2 5.21 11.40 -9.81
CA ARG A 2 4.59 10.33 -8.97
C ARG A 2 3.07 10.49 -8.78
N SER A 3 2.55 11.71 -8.78
CA SER A 3 1.11 11.95 -8.61
C SER A 3 0.31 11.71 -9.90
N SER A 4 0.92 11.87 -11.08
CA SER A 4 0.23 11.69 -12.35
C SER A 4 -0.08 10.22 -12.66
N ALA A 5 0.86 9.32 -12.42
CA ALA A 5 0.65 7.89 -12.70
C ALA A 5 -0.45 7.28 -11.81
N ALA A 6 -0.46 7.58 -10.51
CA ALA A 6 -1.53 7.15 -9.61
C ALA A 6 -2.88 7.75 -10.02
N SER A 7 -2.91 9.05 -10.38
CA SER A 7 -4.11 9.73 -10.86
C SER A 7 -4.68 9.09 -12.14
N ASP A 8 -3.81 8.64 -13.06
CA ASP A 8 -4.25 8.00 -14.29
C ASP A 8 -4.84 6.60 -14.05
N VAL A 9 -4.32 5.84 -13.09
CA VAL A 9 -4.89 4.56 -12.69
C VAL A 9 -6.30 4.74 -12.10
N TYR A 10 -6.49 5.72 -11.21
CA TYR A 10 -7.80 6.04 -10.65
C TYR A 10 -8.80 6.50 -11.72
N LYS A 11 -8.39 7.37 -12.66
CA LYS A 11 -9.24 7.81 -13.76
C LYS A 11 -9.67 6.63 -14.65
N ARG A 12 -8.78 5.72 -14.97
CA ARG A 12 -9.10 4.52 -15.76
C ARG A 12 -10.10 3.63 -15.03
N GLN A 13 -9.92 3.46 -13.72
CA GLN A 13 -10.84 2.67 -12.90
C GLN A 13 -12.26 3.28 -12.95
N GLU A 14 -12.39 4.59 -12.76
CA GLU A 14 -13.69 5.29 -12.76
C GLU A 14 -14.35 5.37 -14.14
N GLN A 15 -13.57 5.65 -15.18
CA GLN A 15 -14.10 5.91 -16.53
C GLN A 15 -14.34 4.61 -17.32
N ILE A 16 -13.46 3.62 -17.19
CA ILE A 16 -13.49 2.42 -18.02
C ILE A 16 -14.18 1.27 -17.29
N TYR A 17 -13.69 0.91 -16.10
CA TYR A 17 -14.16 -0.30 -15.43
C TYR A 17 -15.44 -0.11 -14.63
N LYS A 18 -15.63 1.03 -13.97
CA LYS A 18 -16.82 1.39 -13.16
C LYS A 18 -17.20 0.34 -12.09
N ARG A 19 -16.23 -0.43 -11.64
CA ARG A 19 -16.37 -1.52 -10.67
C ARG A 19 -15.08 -1.69 -9.88
N PRO A 20 -15.06 -2.44 -8.78
CA PRO A 20 -13.81 -2.77 -8.08
C PRO A 20 -12.79 -3.41 -9.04
N VAL A 21 -11.54 -2.97 -8.95
CA VAL A 21 -10.43 -3.44 -9.78
C VAL A 21 -9.22 -3.69 -8.89
N PHE A 22 -8.56 -4.82 -9.10
CA PHE A 22 -7.26 -5.09 -8.51
C PHE A 22 -6.16 -4.66 -9.48
N VAL A 23 -5.22 -3.87 -8.99
CA VAL A 23 -4.00 -3.48 -9.71
C VAL A 23 -2.82 -4.16 -9.02
N THR A 24 -2.02 -4.87 -9.81
CA THR A 24 -0.88 -5.66 -9.30
C THR A 24 0.43 -5.22 -9.94
N ASP A 25 1.55 -5.72 -9.40
CA ASP A 25 2.87 -5.63 -10.00
C ASP A 25 3.31 -4.18 -10.29
N TYR A 26 3.26 -3.36 -9.25
CA TYR A 26 3.66 -1.96 -9.33
C TYR A 26 5.17 -1.80 -9.54
N PRO A 27 5.61 -0.71 -10.21
CA PRO A 27 7.02 -0.34 -10.27
C PRO A 27 7.62 -0.21 -8.86
N LYS A 28 8.79 -0.79 -8.66
CA LYS A 28 9.46 -0.81 -7.35
C LYS A 28 9.76 0.59 -6.78
N GLU A 29 9.98 1.56 -7.66
CA GLU A 29 10.37 2.93 -7.28
C GLU A 29 9.28 3.68 -6.50
N ILE A 30 8.01 3.27 -6.67
CA ILE A 30 6.86 3.94 -6.03
C ILE A 30 6.27 3.16 -4.85
N LYS A 31 6.85 2.01 -4.52
CA LYS A 31 6.39 1.14 -3.43
C LYS A 31 7.46 0.97 -2.35
N ALA A 32 7.02 0.54 -1.16
CA ALA A 32 7.87 0.41 0.02
C ALA A 32 8.95 -0.67 -0.11
N PHE A 33 10.05 -0.50 0.62
CA PHE A 33 11.23 -1.36 0.58
C PHE A 33 10.95 -2.83 0.93
N TYR A 34 9.97 -3.08 1.77
CA TYR A 34 9.65 -4.41 2.29
C TYR A 34 8.85 -5.30 1.33
N MET A 35 8.40 -4.76 0.22
CA MET A 35 7.61 -5.52 -0.77
C MET A 35 8.54 -6.40 -1.60
N LYS A 36 8.12 -7.66 -1.81
CA LYS A 36 8.90 -8.63 -2.57
C LYS A 36 9.14 -8.17 -4.00
N LEU A 37 10.41 -8.16 -4.40
CA LEU A 37 10.79 -7.88 -5.77
C LEU A 37 10.42 -9.06 -6.67
N ASN A 38 9.75 -8.78 -7.79
CA ASN A 38 9.45 -9.78 -8.80
C ASN A 38 10.71 -10.19 -9.58
N GLU A 39 10.64 -11.28 -10.31
CA GLU A 39 11.77 -11.83 -11.08
C GLU A 39 12.29 -10.87 -12.16
N ASP A 40 11.45 -9.95 -12.63
CA ASP A 40 11.82 -8.91 -13.60
C ASP A 40 12.79 -7.86 -13.05
N GLY A 41 12.99 -7.82 -11.73
CA GLY A 41 13.81 -6.83 -11.03
C GLY A 41 13.30 -5.39 -11.09
N LYS A 42 12.12 -5.16 -11.66
CA LYS A 42 11.53 -3.82 -11.90
C LYS A 42 10.23 -3.60 -11.14
N THR A 43 9.46 -4.64 -10.93
CA THR A 43 8.17 -4.58 -10.25
C THR A 43 8.20 -5.28 -8.90
N VAL A 44 7.21 -5.02 -8.08
CA VAL A 44 7.01 -5.67 -6.77
C VAL A 44 5.67 -6.38 -6.70
N ALA A 45 5.60 -7.48 -5.96
CA ALA A 45 4.40 -8.28 -5.74
C ALA A 45 3.43 -7.55 -4.79
N ALA A 46 2.97 -6.39 -5.24
CA ALA A 46 1.99 -5.55 -4.56
C ALA A 46 0.61 -5.71 -5.21
N VAL A 47 -0.42 -5.42 -4.45
CA VAL A 47 -1.80 -5.40 -4.92
C VAL A 47 -2.56 -4.26 -4.22
N ASP A 48 -3.27 -3.45 -5.00
CA ASP A 48 -4.22 -2.48 -4.47
C ASP A 48 -5.61 -2.78 -5.04
N CYS A 49 -6.64 -2.72 -4.20
CA CYS A 49 -8.03 -2.79 -4.64
C CYS A 49 -8.59 -1.37 -4.72
N LEU A 50 -8.97 -0.97 -5.92
CA LEU A 50 -9.55 0.33 -6.23
C LEU A 50 -11.04 0.20 -6.45
N VAL A 51 -11.84 1.10 -5.84
CA VAL A 51 -13.29 1.14 -6.01
C VAL A 51 -13.74 2.50 -6.52
N PRO A 52 -14.87 2.55 -7.29
CA PRO A 52 -15.40 3.80 -7.82
C PRO A 52 -15.69 4.83 -6.73
N GLY A 53 -15.34 6.08 -6.98
CA GLY A 53 -15.64 7.23 -6.11
C GLY A 53 -14.78 7.36 -4.85
N ILE A 54 -14.08 6.30 -4.44
CA ILE A 54 -13.26 6.28 -3.21
C ILE A 54 -11.77 6.14 -3.53
N GLY A 55 -11.42 5.36 -4.56
CA GLY A 55 -10.05 4.98 -4.86
C GLY A 55 -9.62 3.70 -4.15
N GLU A 56 -8.41 3.67 -3.60
CA GLU A 56 -7.87 2.50 -2.90
C GLU A 56 -8.59 2.24 -1.57
N ILE A 57 -9.14 1.03 -1.40
CA ILE A 57 -9.68 0.54 -0.12
C ILE A 57 -8.86 -0.59 0.49
N ILE A 58 -8.12 -1.34 -0.32
CA ILE A 58 -7.19 -2.37 0.13
C ILE A 58 -5.84 -2.12 -0.51
N GLY A 59 -4.78 -2.18 0.28
CA GLY A 59 -3.41 -2.22 -0.18
C GLY A 59 -2.66 -3.38 0.47
N GLY A 60 -1.93 -4.15 -0.32
CA GLY A 60 -1.21 -5.31 0.18
C GLY A 60 0.02 -5.68 -0.64
N SER A 61 0.80 -6.61 -0.12
CA SER A 61 1.92 -7.19 -0.87
C SER A 61 2.39 -8.51 -0.26
N GLN A 62 3.06 -9.31 -1.05
CA GLN A 62 3.99 -10.28 -0.52
C GLN A 62 5.20 -9.52 0.08
N ARG A 63 5.73 -10.01 1.19
CA ARG A 63 6.91 -9.41 1.84
C ARG A 63 8.18 -10.03 1.29
N GLU A 64 9.24 -9.23 1.19
CA GLU A 64 10.55 -9.76 0.81
C GLU A 64 11.06 -10.68 1.92
N ASP A 65 11.34 -11.91 1.57
CA ASP A 65 11.79 -12.98 2.44
C ASP A 65 13.30 -13.29 2.30
N ASP A 66 13.96 -12.67 1.33
CA ASP A 66 15.40 -12.74 1.10
C ASP A 66 16.11 -11.59 1.82
N TYR A 67 17.09 -11.92 2.68
CA TYR A 67 17.83 -10.94 3.48
C TYR A 67 18.62 -9.94 2.62
N ASP A 68 19.36 -10.46 1.63
CA ASP A 68 20.27 -9.62 0.82
C ASP A 68 19.47 -8.66 -0.07
N LYS A 69 18.36 -9.13 -0.64
CA LYS A 69 17.46 -8.30 -1.43
C LYS A 69 16.79 -7.21 -0.59
N LEU A 70 16.35 -7.56 0.62
CA LEU A 70 15.75 -6.61 1.54
C LEU A 70 16.75 -5.54 1.96
N LEU A 71 17.97 -5.93 2.31
CA LEU A 71 19.06 -5.01 2.67
C LEU A 71 19.40 -4.07 1.51
N ALA A 72 19.57 -4.61 0.31
CA ALA A 72 19.83 -3.81 -0.88
C ALA A 72 18.72 -2.76 -1.12
N ARG A 73 17.46 -3.11 -0.93
CA ARG A 73 16.34 -2.17 -1.09
C ARG A 73 16.33 -1.07 -0.03
N ILE A 74 16.67 -1.40 1.22
CA ILE A 74 16.82 -0.40 2.31
C ILE A 74 17.90 0.62 1.93
N GLN A 75 19.04 0.14 1.43
CA GLN A 75 20.17 0.99 1.01
C GLN A 75 19.82 1.83 -0.22
N ASP A 76 19.19 1.25 -1.25
CA ASP A 76 18.74 1.94 -2.46
C ASP A 76 17.79 3.12 -2.16
N MET A 77 17.00 2.99 -1.11
CA MET A 77 16.07 4.03 -0.67
C MET A 77 16.72 5.06 0.27
N GLY A 78 18.02 4.94 0.55
CA GLY A 78 18.75 5.83 1.44
C GLY A 78 18.36 5.70 2.92
N LEU A 79 17.76 4.56 3.30
CA LEU A 79 17.37 4.29 4.67
C LEU A 79 18.55 3.70 5.45
N LYS A 80 18.61 3.93 6.76
CA LYS A 80 19.69 3.41 7.61
C LYS A 80 19.37 1.98 8.02
N GLU A 81 20.32 1.08 7.80
CA GLU A 81 20.20 -0.33 8.17
C GLU A 81 19.91 -0.53 9.67
N GLU A 82 20.52 0.28 10.51
CA GLU A 82 20.38 0.22 11.97
C GLU A 82 18.94 0.37 12.44
N ASP A 83 18.17 1.25 11.78
CA ASP A 83 16.77 1.52 12.12
C ASP A 83 15.86 0.31 11.80
N TYR A 84 16.30 -0.57 10.89
CA TYR A 84 15.56 -1.73 10.41
C TYR A 84 16.19 -3.07 10.82
N LYS A 85 17.19 -3.05 11.70
CA LYS A 85 17.90 -4.24 12.12
C LYS A 85 16.96 -5.35 12.63
N PHE A 86 15.98 -5.01 13.44
CA PHE A 86 14.98 -5.96 13.95
C PHE A 86 14.21 -6.65 12.81
N TYR A 87 13.91 -5.93 11.75
CA TYR A 87 13.17 -6.43 10.60
C TYR A 87 14.04 -7.30 9.68
N LEU A 88 15.32 -6.95 9.52
CA LEU A 88 16.34 -7.73 8.83
C LEU A 88 16.64 -9.04 9.57
N ASP A 89 16.74 -8.99 10.90
CA ASP A 89 17.01 -10.16 11.74
C ASP A 89 15.94 -11.26 11.57
N LEU A 90 14.68 -10.92 11.27
CA LEU A 90 13.63 -11.87 10.94
C LEU A 90 13.92 -12.69 9.66
N ARG A 91 14.77 -12.20 8.76
CA ARG A 91 15.23 -12.93 7.57
C ARG A 91 16.52 -13.68 7.83
N LYS A 92 17.39 -13.09 8.65
CA LYS A 92 18.70 -13.67 9.00
C LYS A 92 18.58 -14.95 9.81
N TYR A 93 17.63 -15.01 10.75
CA TYR A 93 17.49 -16.11 11.69
C TYR A 93 16.34 -17.09 11.37
N GLY A 94 15.78 -17.02 10.20
CA GLY A 94 14.77 -17.94 9.73
C GLY A 94 13.58 -17.21 9.11
N SER A 95 13.58 -17.10 7.80
CA SER A 95 12.51 -16.44 7.06
C SER A 95 11.38 -17.41 6.73
N ALA A 96 10.15 -16.89 6.67
CA ALA A 96 8.99 -17.59 6.13
C ALA A 96 8.36 -16.75 5.01
N ARG A 97 7.89 -17.42 3.98
CA ARG A 97 7.11 -16.76 2.92
C ARG A 97 5.81 -16.25 3.51
N HIS A 98 5.58 -14.95 3.43
CA HIS A 98 4.39 -14.31 4.00
C HIS A 98 3.95 -13.11 3.18
N ALA A 99 2.69 -12.77 3.34
CA ALA A 99 2.05 -11.61 2.73
C ALA A 99 1.13 -10.93 3.75
N GLY A 100 0.74 -9.71 3.47
CA GLY A 100 -0.22 -8.99 4.28
C GLY A 100 -0.93 -7.91 3.50
N PHE A 101 -2.10 -7.54 3.97
CA PHE A 101 -2.88 -6.43 3.42
C PHE A 101 -3.50 -5.59 4.52
N GLY A 102 -3.80 -4.35 4.20
CA GLY A 102 -4.62 -3.47 5.03
C GLY A 102 -5.91 -3.12 4.30
N LEU A 103 -7.02 -3.17 5.00
CA LEU A 103 -8.32 -2.66 4.55
C LEU A 103 -8.59 -1.33 5.26
N GLY A 104 -8.77 -0.25 4.49
CA GLY A 104 -9.26 1.03 5.01
C GLY A 104 -10.73 0.89 5.40
N PHE A 105 -11.00 0.62 6.68
CA PHE A 105 -12.36 0.35 7.17
C PHE A 105 -13.30 1.52 6.89
N GLU A 106 -12.86 2.75 7.16
CA GLU A 106 -13.65 3.96 6.90
C GLU A 106 -13.94 4.14 5.42
N ARG A 107 -12.96 3.87 4.55
CA ARG A 107 -13.17 3.90 3.09
C ARG A 107 -14.15 2.82 2.63
N CYS A 108 -14.11 1.66 3.24
CA CYS A 108 -15.06 0.59 2.99
C CYS A 108 -16.48 1.01 3.40
N VAL A 109 -16.65 1.61 4.56
CA VAL A 109 -17.94 2.15 5.02
C VAL A 109 -18.45 3.23 4.07
N MET A 110 -17.60 4.18 3.65
CA MET A 110 -17.96 5.20 2.65
C MET A 110 -18.46 4.56 1.35
N TYR A 111 -17.75 3.57 0.86
CA TYR A 111 -18.11 2.86 -0.39
C TYR A 111 -19.46 2.16 -0.29
N LEU A 112 -19.72 1.46 0.82
CA LEU A 112 -20.97 0.70 1.02
C LEU A 112 -22.17 1.58 1.32
N THR A 113 -21.97 2.73 1.98
CA THR A 113 -23.06 3.64 2.38
C THR A 113 -23.28 4.81 1.42
N GLY A 114 -22.33 5.05 0.51
CA GLY A 114 -22.36 6.22 -0.37
C GLY A 114 -22.01 7.54 0.33
N MET A 115 -21.48 7.50 1.56
CA MET A 115 -21.06 8.70 2.29
C MET A 115 -19.84 9.33 1.61
N ALA A 116 -19.91 10.64 1.35
CA ALA A 116 -18.87 11.36 0.63
C ALA A 116 -17.70 11.81 1.51
N ASN A 117 -17.92 12.00 2.82
CA ASN A 117 -16.93 12.54 3.72
C ASN A 117 -16.52 11.49 4.77
N ILE A 118 -15.22 11.23 4.87
CA ILE A 118 -14.67 10.25 5.80
C ILE A 118 -14.96 10.59 7.27
N ARG A 119 -15.15 11.87 7.60
CA ARG A 119 -15.51 12.29 8.97
C ARG A 119 -16.88 11.78 9.42
N ASP A 120 -17.78 11.54 8.47
CA ASP A 120 -19.15 11.09 8.74
C ASP A 120 -19.24 9.58 9.01
N VAL A 121 -18.13 8.85 8.77
CA VAL A 121 -18.03 7.41 9.01
C VAL A 121 -17.09 7.06 10.17
N ILE A 122 -16.59 8.07 10.88
CA ILE A 122 -15.73 7.92 12.06
C ILE A 122 -16.51 8.42 13.29
N PRO A 123 -16.63 7.63 14.37
CA PRO A 123 -17.37 8.03 15.56
C PRO A 123 -16.85 9.32 16.23
N PHE A 124 -15.53 9.52 16.20
CA PHE A 124 -14.85 10.66 16.82
C PHE A 124 -13.85 11.29 15.84
N PRO A 125 -14.32 12.01 14.81
CA PRO A 125 -13.44 12.57 13.79
C PRO A 125 -12.56 13.67 14.38
N ARG A 126 -11.25 13.52 14.22
CA ARG A 126 -10.27 14.53 14.59
C ARG A 126 -9.94 15.42 13.41
N THR A 127 -10.02 16.72 13.61
CA THR A 127 -9.73 17.72 12.58
C THR A 127 -8.84 18.82 13.16
N VAL A 128 -8.40 19.74 12.32
CA VAL A 128 -7.66 20.91 12.79
C VAL A 128 -8.54 21.66 13.82
N ASN A 129 -7.98 21.90 15.00
CA ASN A 129 -8.65 22.54 16.17
C ASN A 129 -9.83 21.74 16.76
N ASN A 130 -9.98 20.46 16.43
CA ASN A 130 -10.97 19.58 17.05
C ASN A 130 -10.37 18.21 17.36
N CYS A 131 -10.26 17.89 18.65
CA CYS A 131 -9.79 16.61 19.18
C CYS A 131 -10.63 16.19 20.39
N GLU A 132 -11.91 16.44 20.36
CA GLU A 132 -12.86 16.02 21.39
C GLU A 132 -13.25 14.55 21.19
N LEU A 133 -13.45 13.83 22.30
CA LEU A 133 -13.88 12.43 22.36
C LEU A 133 -15.37 12.37 22.65
#